data_d69a92e59a1f96be3b8262ed73229c8a
#
_entry.id   d69a92e59a1f96be3b8262ed73229c8a
#
_cell.length_a   1.000
_cell.length_b   1.000
_cell.length_c   1.000
_cell.angle_alpha   90.00
_cell.angle_beta   90.00
_cell.angle_gamma   90.00
#
_symmetry.space_group_name_H-M   'P 1'
#
loop_
_entity.id
_entity.type
_entity.pdbx_description
1 polymer ?
#
loop_
_entity_poly.entity_id
_entity_poly.type
_entity_poly.pdbx_seq_one_letter_code
_entity_poly.pdbx_strand_id
1 'polypeptide(L)'
;MLTVISPAKTLDYDTPPVTQRFTLPQFLDDAQALIVQLRELSPAQISELMHLSDKLAGLNAARFGSWTPDFTPANAKQALLAFKGDVYTGLDAQSLSEDDFSHAQYHLRMLSGLYGLLRPLDLMQPYRLEMGTKLANARGKDLYAFWGTRISEWLNKALADQGDDLLLNLASNEYFSAVKRSALQARVINVDFKDLKNGQYKIISFYAKKARGLMSRFVIQERINDPERLKQFDVQGYRYSAEQSKPDHLVFLRDHPHA
;
A
#
# COMPACT_ATOMS: atom_id res chain seq x y z
N MET A 1 -13.16 -7.15 -8.11
CA MET A 1 -12.43 -5.85 -8.03
C MET A 1 -11.18 -6.04 -7.20
N LEU A 2 -10.05 -5.53 -7.67
CA LEU A 2 -8.77 -5.51 -6.95
C LEU A 2 -8.52 -4.13 -6.37
N THR A 3 -8.08 -4.04 -5.11
CA THR A 3 -7.80 -2.78 -4.43
C THR A 3 -6.30 -2.60 -4.25
N VAL A 4 -5.77 -1.39 -4.48
CA VAL A 4 -4.38 -1.04 -4.17
C VAL A 4 -4.29 0.05 -3.12
N ILE A 5 -3.39 -0.12 -2.15
CA ILE A 5 -3.10 0.85 -1.08
C ILE A 5 -1.60 1.16 -1.01
N SER A 6 -1.27 2.29 -0.38
CA SER A 6 0.12 2.63 -0.04
C SER A 6 0.62 1.84 1.17
N PRO A 7 1.94 1.62 1.29
CA PRO A 7 2.55 1.10 2.51
C PRO A 7 2.58 2.17 3.61
N ALA A 8 3.19 1.85 4.74
CA ALA A 8 3.49 2.80 5.81
C ALA A 8 5.01 2.92 6.05
N LYS A 9 5.43 4.07 6.57
CA LYS A 9 6.84 4.32 6.96
C LYS A 9 7.18 3.65 8.29
N THR A 10 6.18 3.52 9.17
CA THR A 10 6.30 2.84 10.46
C THR A 10 5.89 1.39 10.32
N LEU A 11 6.57 0.53 11.03
CA LEU A 11 6.36 -0.91 11.03
C LEU A 11 6.12 -1.40 12.46
N ASP A 12 5.35 -2.47 12.59
CA ASP A 12 5.06 -3.16 13.83
C ASP A 12 5.50 -4.62 13.74
N TYR A 13 6.63 -4.93 14.38
CA TYR A 13 7.15 -6.29 14.51
C TYR A 13 7.01 -6.83 15.95
N ASP A 14 6.54 -6.00 16.88
CA ASP A 14 6.40 -6.35 18.29
C ASP A 14 5.06 -7.04 18.58
N THR A 15 3.97 -6.57 17.97
CA THR A 15 2.64 -7.18 18.13
C THR A 15 2.59 -8.53 17.44
N PRO A 16 2.25 -9.64 18.12
CA PRO A 16 2.11 -10.94 17.47
C PRO A 16 1.06 -10.93 16.34
N PRO A 17 1.28 -11.66 15.24
CA PRO A 17 0.30 -11.79 14.18
C PRO A 17 -0.92 -12.58 14.67
N VAL A 18 -2.12 -12.16 14.22
CA VAL A 18 -3.40 -12.83 14.56
C VAL A 18 -3.67 -14.05 13.69
N THR A 19 -2.85 -14.30 12.68
CA THR A 19 -2.93 -15.49 11.82
C THR A 19 -1.54 -16.09 11.64
N GLN A 20 -1.46 -17.42 11.57
CA GLN A 20 -0.21 -18.13 11.28
C GLN A 20 -0.03 -18.37 9.76
N ARG A 21 -1.03 -18.04 8.95
CA ARG A 21 -0.95 -18.19 7.50
C ARG A 21 -0.01 -17.15 6.91
N PHE A 22 0.78 -17.56 5.93
CA PHE A 22 1.65 -16.65 5.20
C PHE A 22 1.89 -17.12 3.76
N THR A 23 2.37 -16.20 2.95
CA THR A 23 2.87 -16.42 1.60
C THR A 23 4.19 -15.69 1.42
N LEU A 24 4.89 -15.92 0.32
CA LEU A 24 6.13 -15.21 0.00
C LEU A 24 5.88 -14.12 -1.05
N PRO A 25 6.58 -12.98 -0.95
CA PRO A 25 6.48 -11.91 -1.95
C PRO A 25 6.86 -12.38 -3.35
N GLN A 26 6.20 -11.83 -4.34
CA GLN A 26 6.38 -12.21 -5.73
C GLN A 26 7.70 -11.74 -6.34
N PHE A 27 8.21 -10.59 -5.90
CA PHE A 27 9.39 -9.94 -6.48
C PHE A 27 10.62 -10.03 -5.56
N LEU A 28 10.88 -11.21 -4.97
CA LEU A 28 12.02 -11.39 -4.05
C LEU A 28 13.37 -11.15 -4.74
N ASP A 29 13.56 -11.61 -5.97
CA ASP A 29 14.80 -11.40 -6.72
C ASP A 29 15.03 -9.90 -7.03
N ASP A 30 13.96 -9.18 -7.36
CA ASP A 30 14.02 -7.72 -7.56
C ASP A 30 14.33 -6.99 -6.25
N ALA A 31 13.70 -7.40 -5.14
CA ALA A 31 13.99 -6.86 -3.81
C ALA A 31 15.43 -7.12 -3.40
N GLN A 32 15.95 -8.31 -3.64
CA GLN A 32 17.35 -8.66 -3.39
C GLN A 32 18.31 -7.79 -4.19
N ALA A 33 18.01 -7.53 -5.46
CA ALA A 33 18.84 -6.64 -6.30
C ALA A 33 18.91 -5.21 -5.73
N LEU A 34 17.79 -4.68 -5.21
CA LEU A 34 17.78 -3.38 -4.51
C LEU A 34 18.54 -3.44 -3.19
N ILE A 35 18.39 -4.50 -2.41
CA ILE A 35 19.08 -4.69 -1.13
C ILE A 35 20.61 -4.77 -1.33
N VAL A 36 21.08 -5.49 -2.34
CA VAL A 36 22.52 -5.54 -2.66
C VAL A 36 23.08 -4.13 -2.85
N GLN A 37 22.40 -3.29 -3.60
CA GLN A 37 22.80 -1.91 -3.82
C GLN A 37 22.69 -1.03 -2.56
N LEU A 38 21.60 -1.18 -1.77
CA LEU A 38 21.38 -0.40 -0.55
C LEU A 38 22.40 -0.73 0.55
N ARG A 39 22.95 -1.93 0.57
CA ARG A 39 24.00 -2.36 1.50
C ARG A 39 25.34 -1.64 1.29
N GLU A 40 25.61 -1.22 0.06
CA GLU A 40 26.84 -0.49 -0.25
C GLU A 40 26.82 0.97 0.26
N LEU A 41 25.63 1.46 0.66
CA LEU A 41 25.48 2.83 1.12
C LEU A 41 25.80 2.95 2.62
N SER A 42 26.65 3.92 2.98
CA SER A 42 26.86 4.30 4.38
C SER A 42 25.57 4.90 4.98
N PRO A 43 25.44 4.90 6.32
CA PRO A 43 24.30 5.58 6.98
C PRO A 43 24.14 7.05 6.55
N ALA A 44 25.23 7.79 6.33
CA ALA A 44 25.18 9.17 5.84
C ALA A 44 24.58 9.28 4.43
N GLN A 45 24.97 8.39 3.52
CA GLN A 45 24.40 8.31 2.16
C GLN A 45 22.92 7.90 2.18
N ILE A 46 22.52 6.99 3.08
CA ILE A 46 21.11 6.62 3.29
C ILE A 46 20.31 7.81 3.84
N SER A 47 20.88 8.58 4.77
CA SER A 47 20.29 9.81 5.30
C SER A 47 20.02 10.82 4.19
N GLU A 48 20.99 11.08 3.33
CA GLU A 48 20.87 11.98 2.19
C GLU A 48 19.85 11.48 1.16
N LEU A 49 19.94 10.21 0.76
CA LEU A 49 19.07 9.59 -0.25
C LEU A 49 17.58 9.63 0.13
N MET A 50 17.27 9.37 1.40
CA MET A 50 15.88 9.23 1.86
C MET A 50 15.43 10.37 2.78
N HIS A 51 16.26 11.41 2.97
CA HIS A 51 16.00 12.55 3.86
C HIS A 51 15.62 12.11 5.28
N LEU A 52 16.45 11.25 5.87
CA LEU A 52 16.26 10.68 7.20
C LEU A 52 17.17 11.33 8.25
N SER A 53 16.73 11.29 9.50
CA SER A 53 17.66 11.55 10.62
C SER A 53 18.73 10.46 10.72
N ASP A 54 19.88 10.76 11.31
CA ASP A 54 20.99 9.82 11.48
C ASP A 54 20.56 8.54 12.18
N LYS A 55 19.70 8.64 13.20
CA LYS A 55 19.12 7.50 13.91
C LYS A 55 18.33 6.58 12.97
N LEU A 56 17.49 7.15 12.10
CA LEU A 56 16.69 6.38 11.15
C LEU A 56 17.54 5.83 10.01
N ALA A 57 18.54 6.56 9.57
CA ALA A 57 19.49 6.09 8.56
C ALA A 57 20.30 4.90 9.07
N GLY A 58 20.86 4.97 10.30
CA GLY A 58 21.55 3.86 10.93
C GLY A 58 20.66 2.63 11.11
N LEU A 59 19.39 2.82 11.55
CA LEU A 59 18.42 1.73 11.65
C LEU A 59 18.17 1.05 10.29
N ASN A 60 18.05 1.82 9.22
CA ASN A 60 17.78 1.24 7.89
C ASN A 60 19.03 0.60 7.28
N ALA A 61 20.22 1.14 7.52
CA ALA A 61 21.48 0.46 7.19
C ALA A 61 21.55 -0.94 7.83
N ALA A 62 21.22 -1.03 9.12
CA ALA A 62 21.18 -2.32 9.83
C ALA A 62 20.13 -3.27 9.25
N ARG A 63 18.93 -2.76 8.91
CA ARG A 63 17.86 -3.55 8.26
C ARG A 63 18.29 -4.09 6.90
N PHE A 64 18.92 -3.28 6.06
CA PHE A 64 19.44 -3.73 4.77
C PHE A 64 20.57 -4.74 4.96
N GLY A 65 21.43 -4.55 5.96
CA GLY A 65 22.50 -5.50 6.30
C GLY A 65 21.98 -6.86 6.73
N SER A 66 20.92 -6.91 7.54
CA SER A 66 20.33 -8.14 8.07
C SER A 66 19.33 -8.84 7.12
N TRP A 67 18.88 -8.18 6.06
CA TRP A 67 17.92 -8.76 5.12
C TRP A 67 18.48 -10.03 4.46
N THR A 68 17.66 -11.06 4.32
CA THR A 68 18.01 -12.33 3.67
C THR A 68 16.90 -12.80 2.76
N PRO A 69 17.18 -13.50 1.64
CA PRO A 69 16.14 -14.08 0.79
C PRO A 69 15.36 -15.22 1.45
N ASP A 70 15.88 -15.77 2.55
CA ASP A 70 15.24 -16.85 3.31
C ASP A 70 14.20 -16.28 4.27
N PHE A 71 12.95 -16.18 3.81
CA PHE A 71 11.84 -15.61 4.57
C PHE A 71 11.16 -16.68 5.41
N THR A 72 11.09 -16.43 6.72
CA THR A 72 10.38 -17.26 7.69
C THR A 72 9.61 -16.38 8.67
N PRO A 73 8.61 -16.91 9.40
CA PRO A 73 7.94 -16.17 10.46
C PRO A 73 8.88 -15.71 11.60
N ALA A 74 10.09 -16.25 11.70
CA ALA A 74 11.09 -15.83 12.69
C ALA A 74 11.80 -14.51 12.31
N ASN A 75 11.92 -14.19 11.01
CA ASN A 75 12.62 -13.00 10.53
C ASN A 75 11.74 -12.03 9.74
N ALA A 76 10.47 -12.37 9.51
CA ALA A 76 9.54 -11.60 8.68
C ALA A 76 8.11 -11.70 9.26
N LYS A 77 7.25 -10.75 8.88
CA LYS A 77 5.85 -10.69 9.30
C LYS A 77 4.97 -10.43 8.10
N GLN A 78 3.70 -10.90 8.14
CA GLN A 78 2.72 -10.64 7.10
C GLN A 78 2.59 -9.13 6.86
N ALA A 79 2.66 -8.70 5.61
CA ALA A 79 2.74 -7.29 5.23
C ALA A 79 1.56 -6.47 5.78
N LEU A 80 0.32 -7.00 5.72
CA LEU A 80 -0.86 -6.31 6.23
C LEU A 80 -0.80 -6.08 7.75
N LEU A 81 -0.10 -6.94 8.50
CA LEU A 81 0.07 -6.86 9.95
C LEU A 81 1.36 -6.15 10.36
N ALA A 82 2.32 -6.02 9.43
CA ALA A 82 3.60 -5.38 9.69
C ALA A 82 3.57 -3.86 9.45
N PHE A 83 2.81 -3.38 8.46
CA PHE A 83 2.66 -1.94 8.26
C PHE A 83 1.82 -1.28 9.35
N LYS A 84 2.27 -0.11 9.83
CA LYS A 84 1.63 0.68 10.88
C LYS A 84 1.57 2.15 10.49
N GLY A 85 0.38 2.73 10.52
CA GLY A 85 0.12 4.12 10.14
C GLY A 85 -1.34 4.34 9.83
N ASP A 86 -1.70 5.57 9.43
CA ASP A 86 -3.11 6.00 9.33
C ASP A 86 -3.98 5.09 8.46
N VAL A 87 -3.48 4.62 7.31
CA VAL A 87 -4.19 3.66 6.44
C VAL A 87 -4.45 2.37 7.20
N TYR A 88 -3.44 1.82 7.87
CA TYR A 88 -3.51 0.55 8.60
C TYR A 88 -4.30 0.66 9.90
N THR A 89 -4.31 1.84 10.54
CA THR A 89 -5.23 2.14 11.65
C THR A 89 -6.69 2.14 11.18
N GLY A 90 -6.98 2.69 10.00
CA GLY A 90 -8.32 2.64 9.43
C GLY A 90 -8.74 1.23 8.99
N LEU A 91 -7.81 0.44 8.45
CA LEU A 91 -8.07 -0.93 8.02
C LEU A 91 -8.22 -1.89 9.20
N ASP A 92 -7.43 -1.69 10.27
CA ASP A 92 -7.47 -2.48 11.51
C ASP A 92 -7.40 -3.99 11.26
N ALA A 93 -6.31 -4.42 10.64
CA ALA A 93 -6.12 -5.81 10.23
C ALA A 93 -6.10 -6.80 11.42
N GLN A 94 -5.76 -6.34 12.64
CA GLN A 94 -5.75 -7.18 13.84
C GLN A 94 -7.15 -7.71 14.22
N SER A 95 -8.21 -7.04 13.80
CA SER A 95 -9.59 -7.44 14.06
C SER A 95 -10.30 -8.13 12.89
N LEU A 96 -9.58 -8.45 11.81
CA LEU A 96 -10.11 -9.20 10.68
C LEU A 96 -10.22 -10.70 11.00
N SER A 97 -11.26 -11.34 10.49
CA SER A 97 -11.42 -12.79 10.56
C SER A 97 -10.50 -13.52 9.56
N GLU A 98 -10.32 -14.82 9.72
CA GLU A 98 -9.58 -15.65 8.76
C GLU A 98 -10.22 -15.65 7.37
N ASP A 99 -11.55 -15.53 7.28
CA ASP A 99 -12.27 -15.39 6.02
C ASP A 99 -12.00 -14.03 5.36
N ASP A 100 -11.87 -12.96 6.17
CA ASP A 100 -11.48 -11.64 5.68
C ASP A 100 -10.04 -11.65 5.16
N PHE A 101 -9.11 -12.32 5.86
CA PHE A 101 -7.75 -12.52 5.36
C PHE A 101 -7.74 -13.31 4.06
N SER A 102 -8.56 -14.35 3.95
CA SER A 102 -8.67 -15.13 2.72
C SER A 102 -9.15 -14.27 1.55
N HIS A 103 -10.19 -13.47 1.75
CA HIS A 103 -10.69 -12.54 0.74
C HIS A 103 -9.66 -11.45 0.40
N ALA A 104 -9.10 -10.80 1.43
CA ALA A 104 -8.09 -9.75 1.23
C ALA A 104 -6.87 -10.26 0.45
N GLN A 105 -6.42 -11.50 0.69
CA GLN A 105 -5.28 -12.10 -0.02
C GLN A 105 -5.46 -12.09 -1.54
N TYR A 106 -6.69 -12.24 -2.03
CA TYR A 106 -7.01 -12.16 -3.45
C TYR A 106 -7.29 -10.74 -3.92
N HIS A 107 -7.93 -9.89 -3.10
CA HIS A 107 -8.54 -8.63 -3.52
C HIS A 107 -7.82 -7.36 -3.04
N LEU A 108 -6.72 -7.47 -2.28
CA LEU A 108 -5.94 -6.33 -1.81
C LEU A 108 -4.46 -6.47 -2.19
N ARG A 109 -3.85 -5.36 -2.59
CA ARG A 109 -2.41 -5.26 -2.85
C ARG A 109 -1.85 -4.01 -2.16
N MET A 110 -0.66 -4.14 -1.59
CA MET A 110 0.11 -3.02 -1.05
C MET A 110 1.27 -2.73 -1.97
N LEU A 111 1.35 -1.49 -2.46
CA LEU A 111 2.49 -1.01 -3.23
C LEU A 111 3.70 -0.85 -2.31
N SER A 112 4.90 -1.12 -2.79
CA SER A 112 6.12 -1.10 -1.99
C SER A 112 7.32 -0.66 -2.82
N GLY A 113 8.14 0.25 -2.29
CA GLY A 113 9.38 0.65 -2.96
C GLY A 113 10.39 -0.49 -3.08
N LEU A 114 10.47 -1.35 -2.05
CA LEU A 114 11.40 -2.49 -2.02
C LEU A 114 10.82 -3.75 -2.68
N TYR A 115 9.58 -4.10 -2.37
CA TYR A 115 8.96 -5.35 -2.81
C TYR A 115 8.03 -5.19 -4.03
N GLY A 116 7.90 -3.98 -4.59
CA GLY A 116 7.02 -3.67 -5.71
C GLY A 116 5.54 -3.80 -5.35
N LEU A 117 5.07 -5.02 -5.21
CA LEU A 117 3.69 -5.35 -4.91
C LEU A 117 3.62 -6.49 -3.89
N LEU A 118 2.89 -6.29 -2.79
CA LEU A 118 2.69 -7.27 -1.73
C LEU A 118 1.22 -7.65 -1.62
N ARG A 119 0.97 -8.93 -1.32
CA ARG A 119 -0.33 -9.42 -0.87
C ARG A 119 -0.42 -9.32 0.66
N PRO A 120 -1.61 -9.31 1.26
CA PRO A 120 -1.80 -9.21 2.71
C PRO A 120 -0.95 -10.16 3.56
N LEU A 121 -0.87 -11.41 3.15
CA LEU A 121 -0.17 -12.47 3.88
C LEU A 121 1.29 -12.68 3.44
N ASP A 122 1.80 -11.88 2.49
CA ASP A 122 3.20 -11.96 2.10
C ASP A 122 4.10 -11.57 3.27
N LEU A 123 5.05 -12.42 3.61
CA LEU A 123 6.06 -12.11 4.61
C LEU A 123 6.94 -10.97 4.10
N MET A 124 7.20 -10.00 4.94
CA MET A 124 8.17 -8.94 4.67
C MET A 124 9.12 -8.76 5.83
N GLN A 125 10.39 -8.57 5.54
CA GLN A 125 11.38 -8.14 6.50
C GLN A 125 11.34 -6.61 6.64
N PRO A 126 11.72 -6.04 7.81
CA PRO A 126 11.63 -4.62 8.06
C PRO A 126 12.53 -3.82 7.12
N TYR A 127 11.97 -2.77 6.52
CA TYR A 127 12.67 -1.86 5.63
C TYR A 127 12.04 -0.46 5.66
N ARG A 128 12.74 0.50 5.08
CA ARG A 128 12.18 1.77 4.63
C ARG A 128 12.80 2.14 3.30
N LEU A 129 11.99 2.19 2.28
CA LEU A 129 12.36 2.64 0.93
C LEU A 129 11.07 3.15 0.27
N GLU A 130 10.93 4.47 0.17
CA GLU A 130 9.74 5.10 -0.41
C GLU A 130 9.81 5.02 -1.94
N MET A 131 8.67 4.90 -2.61
CA MET A 131 8.61 4.73 -4.07
C MET A 131 9.22 5.93 -4.83
N GLY A 132 9.09 7.14 -4.26
CA GLY A 132 9.67 8.36 -4.84
C GLY A 132 11.17 8.52 -4.65
N THR A 133 11.87 7.56 -3.99
CA THR A 133 13.31 7.62 -3.75
C THR A 133 14.08 7.58 -5.06
N LYS A 134 15.02 8.52 -5.23
CA LYS A 134 15.86 8.66 -6.43
C LYS A 134 17.09 7.74 -6.36
N LEU A 135 16.86 6.45 -6.11
CA LEU A 135 17.90 5.44 -6.13
C LEU A 135 18.22 5.09 -7.57
N ALA A 136 19.33 5.63 -8.10
CA ALA A 136 19.85 5.22 -9.41
C ALA A 136 20.27 3.74 -9.35
N ASN A 137 19.90 2.97 -10.35
CA ASN A 137 20.04 1.51 -10.37
C ASN A 137 20.30 1.01 -11.79
N ALA A 138 20.54 -0.29 -11.95
CA ALA A 138 20.84 -0.89 -13.27
C ALA A 138 19.72 -0.72 -14.31
N ARG A 139 18.48 -0.40 -13.89
CA ARG A 139 17.31 -0.22 -14.78
C ARG A 139 16.92 1.24 -14.99
N GLY A 140 17.57 2.19 -14.33
CA GLY A 140 17.32 3.62 -14.51
C GLY A 140 17.63 4.49 -13.29
N LYS A 141 17.13 5.71 -13.33
CA LYS A 141 17.50 6.79 -12.40
C LYS A 141 16.79 6.76 -11.05
N ASP A 142 15.74 5.97 -10.91
CA ASP A 142 14.88 5.95 -9.72
C ASP A 142 14.10 4.61 -9.62
N LEU A 143 13.30 4.45 -8.58
CA LEU A 143 12.50 3.25 -8.38
C LEU A 143 11.34 3.13 -9.39
N TYR A 144 10.82 4.22 -9.93
CA TYR A 144 9.81 4.15 -11.00
C TYR A 144 10.39 3.50 -12.27
N ALA A 145 11.64 3.83 -12.61
CA ALA A 145 12.35 3.20 -13.71
C ALA A 145 12.70 1.74 -13.37
N PHE A 146 13.09 1.46 -12.12
CA PHE A 146 13.38 0.10 -11.67
C PHE A 146 12.18 -0.84 -11.83
N TRP A 147 11.02 -0.43 -11.37
CA TRP A 147 9.80 -1.24 -11.45
C TRP A 147 9.23 -1.29 -12.87
N GLY A 148 9.38 -0.23 -13.67
CA GLY A 148 8.92 -0.19 -15.05
C GLY A 148 7.46 -0.59 -15.19
N THR A 149 7.16 -1.61 -15.99
CA THR A 149 5.80 -2.16 -16.21
C THR A 149 5.43 -3.32 -15.30
N ARG A 150 6.40 -3.88 -14.55
CA ARG A 150 6.23 -5.12 -13.77
C ARG A 150 5.04 -5.10 -12.82
N ILE A 151 4.87 -3.99 -12.09
CA ILE A 151 3.74 -3.85 -11.15
C ILE A 151 2.42 -3.91 -11.92
N SER A 152 2.30 -3.23 -13.06
CA SER A 152 1.08 -3.23 -13.88
C SER A 152 0.78 -4.60 -14.48
N GLU A 153 1.81 -5.30 -14.95
CA GLU A 153 1.68 -6.66 -15.49
C GLU A 153 1.18 -7.65 -14.44
N TRP A 154 1.70 -7.55 -13.20
CA TRP A 154 1.22 -8.38 -12.09
C TRP A 154 -0.19 -8.01 -11.61
N LEU A 155 -0.57 -6.72 -11.66
CA LEU A 155 -1.95 -6.32 -11.40
C LEU A 155 -2.90 -6.88 -12.46
N ASN A 156 -2.51 -6.84 -13.75
CA ASN A 156 -3.29 -7.46 -14.82
C ASN A 156 -3.47 -8.97 -14.59
N LYS A 157 -2.37 -9.67 -14.22
CA LYS A 157 -2.44 -11.11 -13.90
C LYS A 157 -3.40 -11.36 -12.73
N ALA A 158 -3.29 -10.61 -11.63
CA ALA A 158 -4.14 -10.77 -10.47
C ALA A 158 -5.62 -10.52 -10.79
N LEU A 159 -5.93 -9.56 -11.67
CA LEU A 159 -7.28 -9.28 -12.15
C LEU A 159 -7.79 -10.40 -13.05
N ALA A 160 -6.97 -10.87 -13.98
CA ALA A 160 -7.34 -12.00 -14.85
C ALA A 160 -7.62 -13.29 -14.05
N ASP A 161 -6.80 -13.58 -13.02
CA ASP A 161 -7.01 -14.73 -12.11
C ASP A 161 -8.35 -14.64 -11.33
N GLN A 162 -8.92 -13.42 -11.18
CA GLN A 162 -10.22 -13.17 -10.57
C GLN A 162 -11.37 -13.08 -11.57
N GLY A 163 -11.09 -13.09 -12.88
CA GLY A 163 -12.07 -12.83 -13.92
C GLY A 163 -12.66 -11.41 -13.87
N ASP A 164 -11.83 -10.41 -13.48
CA ASP A 164 -12.25 -9.02 -13.23
C ASP A 164 -11.32 -8.04 -13.98
N ASP A 165 -11.80 -6.83 -14.24
CA ASP A 165 -11.05 -5.76 -14.89
C ASP A 165 -11.07 -4.43 -14.10
N LEU A 166 -11.55 -4.45 -12.83
CA LEU A 166 -11.70 -3.27 -12.00
C LEU A 166 -10.58 -3.15 -10.97
N LEU A 167 -9.87 -2.01 -10.98
CA LEU A 167 -8.84 -1.65 -10.01
C LEU A 167 -9.28 -0.44 -9.19
N LEU A 168 -9.53 -0.64 -7.89
CA LEU A 168 -9.81 0.43 -6.93
C LEU A 168 -8.49 1.03 -6.43
N ASN A 169 -8.24 2.29 -6.74
CA ASN A 169 -7.05 3.01 -6.30
C ASN A 169 -7.30 3.77 -5.01
N LEU A 170 -6.80 3.24 -3.91
CA LEU A 170 -6.73 3.89 -2.59
C LEU A 170 -5.28 4.24 -2.20
N ALA A 171 -4.33 4.11 -3.13
CA ALA A 171 -2.95 4.52 -2.91
C ALA A 171 -2.77 6.03 -3.10
N SER A 172 -1.66 6.55 -2.58
CA SER A 172 -1.24 7.93 -2.87
C SER A 172 -0.71 8.06 -4.29
N ASN A 173 -0.69 9.29 -4.81
CA ASN A 173 -0.14 9.56 -6.14
C ASN A 173 1.31 9.09 -6.28
N GLU A 174 2.13 9.26 -5.23
CA GLU A 174 3.51 8.78 -5.20
C GLU A 174 3.58 7.28 -5.53
N TYR A 175 2.82 6.45 -4.81
CA TYR A 175 2.85 5.01 -4.99
C TYR A 175 2.13 4.56 -6.26
N PHE A 176 0.98 5.15 -6.58
CA PHE A 176 0.23 4.78 -7.79
C PHE A 176 0.96 5.17 -9.09
N SER A 177 1.87 6.14 -9.06
CA SER A 177 2.72 6.49 -10.21
C SER A 177 3.65 5.36 -10.65
N ALA A 178 3.89 4.36 -9.79
CA ALA A 178 4.60 3.13 -10.17
C ALA A 178 3.74 2.17 -11.00
N VAL A 179 2.42 2.35 -11.01
CA VAL A 179 1.50 1.61 -11.89
C VAL A 179 1.46 2.31 -13.24
N LYS A 180 2.10 1.73 -14.25
CA LYS A 180 2.16 2.29 -15.60
C LYS A 180 0.84 2.08 -16.31
N ARG A 181 0.08 3.18 -16.48
CA ARG A 181 -1.24 3.18 -17.13
C ARG A 181 -1.22 2.59 -18.54
N SER A 182 -0.14 2.80 -19.29
CA SER A 182 0.04 2.25 -20.65
C SER A 182 0.17 0.73 -20.70
N ALA A 183 0.55 0.10 -19.59
CA ALA A 183 0.68 -1.35 -19.46
C ALA A 183 -0.48 -1.97 -18.64
N LEU A 184 -1.33 -1.15 -18.02
CA LEU A 184 -2.45 -1.63 -17.22
C LEU A 184 -3.70 -1.81 -18.10
N GLN A 185 -4.31 -2.98 -18.03
CA GLN A 185 -5.52 -3.34 -18.80
C GLN A 185 -6.83 -3.10 -18.03
N ALA A 186 -6.72 -2.62 -16.78
CA ALA A 186 -7.86 -2.41 -15.90
C ALA A 186 -8.49 -1.03 -16.05
N ARG A 187 -9.81 -0.95 -15.85
CA ARG A 187 -10.52 0.27 -15.50
C ARG A 187 -10.17 0.66 -14.07
N VAL A 188 -9.71 1.88 -13.87
CA VAL A 188 -9.27 2.36 -12.55
C VAL A 188 -10.30 3.30 -11.96
N ILE A 189 -10.78 2.95 -10.76
CA ILE A 189 -11.65 3.79 -9.94
C ILE A 189 -10.78 4.49 -8.90
N ASN A 190 -10.71 5.81 -8.96
CA ASN A 190 -10.04 6.64 -7.97
C ASN A 190 -11.01 7.11 -6.89
N VAL A 191 -10.51 7.33 -5.68
CA VAL A 191 -11.33 7.80 -4.56
C VAL A 191 -10.64 8.94 -3.83
N ASP A 192 -11.38 10.04 -3.64
CA ASP A 192 -11.00 11.16 -2.79
C ASP A 192 -11.89 11.24 -1.55
N PHE A 193 -11.24 11.48 -0.40
CA PHE A 193 -11.89 11.78 0.87
C PHE A 193 -11.59 13.23 1.23
N LYS A 194 -12.65 14.02 1.40
CA LYS A 194 -12.55 15.45 1.70
C LYS A 194 -13.29 15.78 3.00
N ASP A 195 -12.66 16.56 3.83
CA ASP A 195 -13.20 17.05 5.10
C ASP A 195 -13.53 18.53 5.00
N LEU A 196 -14.62 18.96 5.63
CA LEU A 196 -14.99 20.36 5.72
C LEU A 196 -14.01 21.11 6.63
N LYS A 197 -13.32 22.09 6.08
CA LYS A 197 -12.41 22.96 6.81
C LYS A 197 -12.55 24.39 6.32
N ASN A 198 -12.91 25.30 7.22
CA ASN A 198 -13.09 26.73 6.90
C ASN A 198 -14.11 26.95 5.76
N GLY A 199 -15.25 26.24 5.80
CA GLY A 199 -16.31 26.34 4.80
C GLY A 199 -16.03 25.68 3.45
N GLN A 200 -14.94 24.94 3.30
CA GLN A 200 -14.57 24.27 2.05
C GLN A 200 -14.19 22.81 2.29
N TYR A 201 -14.62 21.91 1.38
CA TYR A 201 -14.18 20.52 1.40
C TYR A 201 -12.79 20.40 0.80
N LYS A 202 -11.83 19.89 1.59
CA LYS A 202 -10.43 19.72 1.21
C LYS A 202 -9.91 18.35 1.61
N ILE A 203 -8.98 17.81 0.83
CA ILE A 203 -8.23 16.61 1.24
C ILE A 203 -7.30 17.02 2.38
N ILE A 204 -7.55 16.46 3.57
CA ILE A 204 -6.67 16.58 4.73
C ILE A 204 -5.89 15.27 4.83
N SER A 205 -4.57 15.33 4.61
CA SER A 205 -3.73 14.15 4.40
C SER A 205 -3.89 13.06 5.47
N PHE A 206 -3.91 13.42 6.73
CA PHE A 206 -4.10 12.50 7.85
C PHE A 206 -5.46 11.79 7.78
N TYR A 207 -6.55 12.56 7.64
CA TYR A 207 -7.91 11.99 7.55
C TYR A 207 -8.10 11.16 6.28
N ALA A 208 -7.62 11.63 5.15
CA ALA A 208 -7.72 10.90 3.89
C ALA A 208 -6.97 9.56 3.92
N LYS A 209 -5.81 9.48 4.60
CA LYS A 209 -5.10 8.21 4.81
C LYS A 209 -5.93 7.23 5.63
N LYS A 210 -6.49 7.68 6.78
CA LYS A 210 -7.34 6.83 7.61
C LYS A 210 -8.60 6.37 6.85
N ALA A 211 -9.24 7.26 6.09
CA ALA A 211 -10.42 6.96 5.28
C ALA A 211 -10.14 5.90 4.19
N ARG A 212 -8.96 5.93 3.55
CA ARG A 212 -8.54 4.88 2.62
C ARG A 212 -8.44 3.51 3.30
N GLY A 213 -7.96 3.48 4.53
CA GLY A 213 -7.95 2.26 5.33
C GLY A 213 -9.36 1.77 5.68
N LEU A 214 -10.24 2.67 6.11
CA LEU A 214 -11.65 2.37 6.39
C LEU A 214 -12.38 1.84 5.14
N MET A 215 -12.15 2.45 3.98
CA MET A 215 -12.71 1.98 2.71
C MET A 215 -12.15 0.60 2.33
N SER A 216 -10.85 0.36 2.54
CA SER A 216 -10.25 -0.97 2.31
C SER A 216 -10.90 -2.03 3.19
N ARG A 217 -11.13 -1.72 4.47
CA ARG A 217 -11.85 -2.60 5.40
C ARG A 217 -13.28 -2.86 4.95
N PHE A 218 -14.00 -1.82 4.57
CA PHE A 218 -15.36 -1.92 4.06
C PHE A 218 -15.44 -2.84 2.83
N VAL A 219 -14.53 -2.65 1.86
CA VAL A 219 -14.45 -3.51 0.66
C VAL A 219 -14.18 -4.97 1.03
N ILE A 220 -13.29 -5.22 2.00
CA ILE A 220 -12.96 -6.58 2.44
C ILE A 220 -14.15 -7.23 3.14
N GLN A 221 -14.74 -6.58 4.14
CA GLN A 221 -15.79 -7.16 4.97
C GLN A 221 -17.11 -7.35 4.22
N GLU A 222 -17.48 -6.39 3.39
CA GLU A 222 -18.71 -6.42 2.59
C GLU A 222 -18.55 -7.16 1.25
N ARG A 223 -17.36 -7.71 0.96
CA ARG A 223 -17.06 -8.42 -0.30
C ARG A 223 -17.45 -7.60 -1.55
N ILE A 224 -17.08 -6.32 -1.54
CA ILE A 224 -17.45 -5.38 -2.61
C ILE A 224 -16.66 -5.72 -3.89
N ASN A 225 -17.39 -6.01 -4.95
CA ASN A 225 -16.83 -6.24 -6.30
C ASN A 225 -17.47 -5.32 -7.37
N ASP A 226 -18.47 -4.53 -7.00
CA ASP A 226 -19.17 -3.55 -7.85
C ASP A 226 -18.88 -2.13 -7.36
N PRO A 227 -18.37 -1.22 -8.23
CA PRO A 227 -18.12 0.17 -7.88
C PRO A 227 -19.35 0.93 -7.39
N GLU A 228 -20.57 0.55 -7.83
CA GLU A 228 -21.80 1.18 -7.37
C GLU A 228 -22.04 0.96 -5.88
N ARG A 229 -21.65 -0.20 -5.35
CA ARG A 229 -21.74 -0.50 -3.91
C ARG A 229 -20.74 0.31 -3.09
N LEU A 230 -19.64 0.81 -3.66
CA LEU A 230 -18.72 1.72 -2.95
C LEU A 230 -19.43 3.00 -2.48
N LYS A 231 -20.46 3.45 -3.22
CA LYS A 231 -21.23 4.65 -2.88
C LYS A 231 -22.02 4.53 -1.58
N GLN A 232 -22.17 3.30 -1.05
CA GLN A 232 -22.81 3.02 0.23
C GLN A 232 -21.88 3.23 1.44
N PHE A 233 -20.59 3.53 1.20
CA PHE A 233 -19.64 3.79 2.27
C PHE A 233 -20.02 5.05 3.06
N ASP A 234 -20.29 4.87 4.36
CA ASP A 234 -20.73 5.91 5.31
C ASP A 234 -19.95 5.93 6.64
N VAL A 235 -18.81 5.21 6.66
CA VAL A 235 -18.01 4.99 7.86
C VAL A 235 -17.41 6.31 8.38
N GLN A 236 -17.50 6.54 9.68
CA GLN A 236 -17.02 7.74 10.37
C GLN A 236 -17.54 9.06 9.79
N GLY A 237 -18.78 9.07 9.29
CA GLY A 237 -19.46 10.27 8.82
C GLY A 237 -19.10 10.69 7.39
N TYR A 238 -18.29 9.92 6.66
CA TYR A 238 -18.13 10.11 5.23
C TYR A 238 -19.40 9.74 4.48
N ARG A 239 -19.74 10.51 3.44
CA ARG A 239 -20.85 10.23 2.54
C ARG A 239 -20.46 10.48 1.08
N TYR A 240 -20.97 9.66 0.20
CA TYR A 240 -20.77 9.83 -1.22
C TYR A 240 -21.35 11.17 -1.73
N SER A 241 -20.60 11.88 -2.57
CA SER A 241 -21.04 13.09 -3.23
C SER A 241 -21.19 12.86 -4.74
N ALA A 242 -22.42 12.73 -5.22
CA ALA A 242 -22.68 12.61 -6.64
C ALA A 242 -22.26 13.87 -7.43
N GLU A 243 -22.40 15.05 -6.82
CA GLU A 243 -22.04 16.34 -7.41
C GLU A 243 -20.54 16.46 -7.70
N GLN A 244 -19.68 15.97 -6.77
CA GLN A 244 -18.24 16.07 -6.92
C GLN A 244 -17.61 14.84 -7.58
N SER A 245 -18.37 13.79 -7.82
CA SER A 245 -17.88 12.53 -8.39
C SER A 245 -17.98 12.51 -9.91
N LYS A 246 -17.19 11.62 -10.51
CA LYS A 246 -17.23 11.24 -11.93
C LYS A 246 -17.27 9.70 -12.01
N PRO A 247 -17.59 9.11 -13.17
CA PRO A 247 -17.72 7.64 -13.31
C PRO A 247 -16.53 6.85 -12.75
N ASP A 248 -15.30 7.34 -12.94
CA ASP A 248 -14.07 6.67 -12.50
C ASP A 248 -13.34 7.44 -11.37
N HIS A 249 -14.05 8.37 -10.71
CA HIS A 249 -13.50 9.16 -9.63
C HIS A 249 -14.58 9.47 -8.60
N LEU A 250 -14.63 8.68 -7.54
CA LEU A 250 -15.60 8.84 -6.46
C LEU A 250 -15.09 9.83 -5.42
N VAL A 251 -15.97 10.68 -4.93
CA VAL A 251 -15.65 11.67 -3.88
C VAL A 251 -16.56 11.43 -2.69
N PHE A 252 -15.95 11.31 -1.51
CA PHE A 252 -16.63 11.20 -0.23
C PHE A 252 -16.35 12.43 0.61
N LEU A 253 -17.39 12.98 1.21
CA LEU A 253 -17.35 14.21 2.01
C LEU A 253 -17.68 13.91 3.47
N ARG A 254 -17.00 14.63 4.37
CA ARG A 254 -17.29 14.60 5.80
C ARG A 254 -17.33 16.00 6.37
N ASP A 255 -18.42 16.33 7.10
CA ASP A 255 -18.59 17.67 7.67
C ASP A 255 -17.81 17.84 8.98
N HIS A 256 -17.88 16.82 9.86
CA HIS A 256 -17.23 16.86 11.16
C HIS A 256 -16.41 15.59 11.36
N PRO A 257 -15.05 15.69 11.42
CA PRO A 257 -14.25 14.55 11.80
C PRO A 257 -14.61 14.13 13.23
N HIS A 258 -14.99 12.87 13.42
CA HIS A 258 -15.07 12.32 14.76
C HIS A 258 -13.68 12.27 15.38
N ALA A 259 -13.56 12.72 16.63
CA ALA A 259 -12.32 12.72 17.39
C ALA A 259 -11.77 11.30 17.61
#